data_8d1bd9bcbf9e69e2ba10a828df504bc8
#
_entry.id   8d1bd9bcbf9e69e2ba10a828df504bc8
#
_cell.length_a   1.000
_cell.length_b   1.000
_cell.length_c   1.000
_cell.angle_alpha   90.00
_cell.angle_beta   90.00
_cell.angle_gamma   90.00
#
_symmetry.space_group_name_H-M   'P 1'
#
loop_
_entity.id
_entity.type
_entity.pdbx_description
1 polymer ?
#
loop_
_entity_poly.entity_id
_entity_poly.type
_entity_poly.pdbx_seq_one_letter_code
_entity_poly.pdbx_strand_id
1 'polypeptide(L)'
;MIVFLINAIKIIFLLGILVFIHEGGHFTVAKFCKIKVNEFALGFGPTLISKTKGETKYAIHIILLGGYVDLEGEEKQSDAEGSFSKASIPKKIAILLAGGTVNILFGVLIYFGLLIYIYEDVNIIERLQFALSNTGGFIVSIFTGLKELLTGKVGVNQMTGIVGISNMVVKTSGIVNYLYLMGVISLSLGITNLLPFPPLDGGKILLYIIEAIRRKTLNETFVTKLQVFGFTLLIVLSIYITYLDILRI
;
A
#
# COMPACT_ATOMS: atom_id res chain seq x y z
N MET A 1 -2.73 -27.76 15.12
CA MET A 1 -3.39 -27.58 13.81
C MET A 1 -4.37 -26.39 13.81
N ILE A 2 -5.38 -26.32 14.69
CA ILE A 2 -6.38 -25.23 14.72
C ILE A 2 -5.73 -23.86 14.95
N VAL A 3 -4.83 -23.70 15.92
CA VAL A 3 -4.14 -22.44 16.19
C VAL A 3 -3.32 -21.95 14.99
N PHE A 4 -2.63 -22.86 14.30
CA PHE A 4 -1.89 -22.54 13.09
C PHE A 4 -2.82 -22.01 11.98
N LEU A 5 -3.96 -22.67 11.78
CA LEU A 5 -4.95 -22.26 10.78
C LEU A 5 -5.54 -20.86 11.10
N ILE A 6 -5.88 -20.62 12.37
CA ILE A 6 -6.38 -19.30 12.81
C ILE A 6 -5.35 -18.20 12.56
N ASN A 7 -4.08 -18.45 12.88
CA ASN A 7 -3.01 -17.48 12.68
C ASN A 7 -2.77 -17.22 11.18
N ALA A 8 -2.78 -18.25 10.34
CA ALA A 8 -2.69 -18.10 8.90
C ALA A 8 -3.84 -17.25 8.33
N ILE A 9 -5.07 -17.49 8.78
CA ILE A 9 -6.24 -16.68 8.38
C ILE A 9 -6.09 -15.23 8.82
N LYS A 10 -5.63 -14.97 10.05
CA LYS A 10 -5.38 -13.59 10.53
C LYS A 10 -4.38 -12.86 9.66
N ILE A 11 -3.26 -13.51 9.31
CA ILE A 11 -2.21 -12.91 8.48
C ILE A 11 -2.73 -12.62 7.07
N ILE A 12 -3.36 -13.62 6.43
CA ILE A 12 -3.92 -13.48 5.09
C ILE A 12 -5.00 -12.39 5.05
N PHE A 13 -5.88 -12.35 6.06
CA PHE A 13 -6.92 -11.34 6.15
C PHE A 13 -6.32 -9.94 6.31
N LEU A 14 -5.32 -9.77 7.20
CA LEU A 14 -4.68 -8.47 7.42
C LEU A 14 -4.00 -7.97 6.15
N LEU A 15 -3.16 -8.78 5.52
CA LEU A 15 -2.46 -8.39 4.29
C LEU A 15 -3.43 -8.19 3.13
N GLY A 16 -4.39 -9.10 2.98
CA GLY A 16 -5.39 -9.04 1.91
C GLY A 16 -6.27 -7.79 1.99
N ILE A 17 -6.75 -7.40 3.19
CA ILE A 17 -7.57 -6.19 3.34
C ILE A 17 -6.78 -4.92 3.07
N LEU A 18 -5.51 -4.84 3.48
CA LEU A 18 -4.67 -3.68 3.23
C LEU A 18 -4.37 -3.48 1.75
N VAL A 19 -4.09 -4.58 1.05
CA VAL A 19 -3.91 -4.56 -0.41
C VAL A 19 -5.22 -4.23 -1.11
N PHE A 20 -6.34 -4.85 -0.70
CA PHE A 20 -7.65 -4.55 -1.28
C PHE A 20 -8.02 -3.07 -1.19
N ILE A 21 -7.73 -2.44 -0.06
CA ILE A 21 -7.99 -1.01 0.17
C ILE A 21 -7.09 -0.17 -0.74
N HIS A 22 -5.81 -0.53 -0.86
CA HIS A 22 -4.85 0.13 -1.73
C HIS A 22 -5.28 0.08 -3.19
N GLU A 23 -5.48 -1.12 -3.72
CA GLU A 23 -5.92 -1.33 -5.10
C GLU A 23 -7.31 -0.74 -5.35
N GLY A 24 -8.19 -0.80 -4.35
CA GLY A 24 -9.51 -0.16 -4.36
C GLY A 24 -9.44 1.35 -4.54
N GLY A 25 -8.41 1.99 -4.00
CA GLY A 25 -8.12 3.41 -4.22
C GLY A 25 -7.83 3.70 -5.70
N HIS A 26 -6.87 3.00 -6.29
CA HIS A 26 -6.53 3.13 -7.72
C HIS A 26 -7.74 2.85 -8.61
N PHE A 27 -8.43 1.73 -8.36
CA PHE A 27 -9.62 1.34 -9.09
C PHE A 27 -10.71 2.43 -9.08
N THR A 28 -11.02 2.93 -7.90
CA THR A 28 -12.11 3.91 -7.73
C THR A 28 -11.81 5.21 -8.47
N VAL A 29 -10.60 5.73 -8.33
CA VAL A 29 -10.21 6.98 -8.99
C VAL A 29 -10.01 6.77 -10.49
N ALA A 30 -9.52 5.61 -10.95
CA ALA A 30 -9.45 5.28 -12.37
C ALA A 30 -10.85 5.28 -13.02
N LYS A 31 -11.83 4.64 -12.38
CA LYS A 31 -13.22 4.65 -12.85
C LYS A 31 -13.82 6.07 -12.85
N PHE A 32 -13.56 6.86 -11.82
CA PHE A 32 -13.99 8.26 -11.76
C PHE A 32 -13.36 9.10 -12.88
N CYS A 33 -12.10 8.87 -13.21
CA CYS A 33 -11.39 9.51 -14.32
C CYS A 33 -11.80 8.97 -15.71
N LYS A 34 -12.73 7.99 -15.77
CA LYS A 34 -13.16 7.30 -16.99
C LYS A 34 -12.01 6.54 -17.69
N ILE A 35 -11.09 5.99 -16.89
CA ILE A 35 -10.05 5.08 -17.39
C ILE A 35 -10.62 3.67 -17.38
N LYS A 36 -10.40 2.95 -18.48
CA LYS A 36 -10.81 1.56 -18.61
C LYS A 36 -9.95 0.69 -17.70
N VAL A 37 -10.62 -0.08 -16.83
CA VAL A 37 -10.00 -1.07 -15.95
C VAL A 37 -10.29 -2.44 -16.51
N ASN A 38 -9.26 -3.13 -16.98
CA ASN A 38 -9.36 -4.47 -17.55
C ASN A 38 -9.55 -5.51 -16.44
N GLU A 39 -8.73 -5.45 -15.39
CA GLU A 39 -8.80 -6.38 -14.27
C GLU A 39 -8.57 -5.68 -12.92
N PHE A 40 -9.33 -6.09 -11.92
CA PHE A 40 -9.10 -5.80 -10.51
C PHE A 40 -8.90 -7.13 -9.80
N ALA A 41 -7.70 -7.37 -9.30
CA ALA A 41 -7.32 -8.66 -8.77
C ALA A 41 -6.70 -8.59 -7.37
N LEU A 42 -7.05 -9.58 -6.55
CA LEU A 42 -6.35 -9.88 -5.30
C LEU A 42 -5.50 -11.12 -5.48
N GLY A 43 -4.22 -10.99 -5.14
CA GLY A 43 -3.24 -12.07 -5.27
C GLY A 43 -2.59 -12.15 -6.65
N PHE A 44 -1.75 -13.16 -6.81
CA PHE A 44 -1.00 -13.46 -8.02
C PHE A 44 -1.10 -14.95 -8.39
N GLY A 45 -0.69 -15.32 -9.60
CA GLY A 45 -0.65 -16.69 -10.08
C GLY A 45 -1.98 -17.17 -10.65
N PRO A 46 -2.30 -18.47 -10.61
CA PRO A 46 -3.51 -19.02 -11.18
C PRO A 46 -4.78 -18.43 -10.57
N THR A 47 -5.77 -18.16 -11.40
CA THR A 47 -7.06 -17.62 -10.96
C THR A 47 -7.86 -18.66 -10.20
N LEU A 48 -8.23 -18.37 -8.96
CA LEU A 48 -9.10 -19.21 -8.14
C LEU A 48 -10.58 -18.97 -8.45
N ILE A 49 -10.98 -17.69 -8.47
CA ILE A 49 -12.35 -17.26 -8.79
C ILE A 49 -12.26 -15.98 -9.61
N SER A 50 -13.07 -15.86 -10.65
CA SER A 50 -13.22 -14.59 -11.37
C SER A 50 -14.65 -14.39 -11.84
N LYS A 51 -15.03 -13.10 -11.94
CA LYS A 51 -16.31 -12.66 -12.50
C LYS A 51 -16.12 -11.35 -13.25
N THR A 52 -16.63 -11.31 -14.48
CA THR A 52 -16.63 -10.07 -15.27
C THR A 52 -17.93 -9.31 -15.02
N LYS A 53 -17.82 -8.00 -14.73
CA LYS A 53 -18.95 -7.09 -14.61
C LYS A 53 -18.65 -5.82 -15.41
N GLY A 54 -19.46 -5.60 -16.47
CA GLY A 54 -19.15 -4.56 -17.46
C GLY A 54 -17.84 -4.85 -18.19
N GLU A 55 -16.93 -3.91 -18.21
CA GLU A 55 -15.63 -4.03 -18.88
C GLU A 55 -14.52 -4.55 -17.96
N THR A 56 -14.81 -4.77 -16.67
CA THR A 56 -13.80 -5.12 -15.66
C THR A 56 -13.97 -6.57 -15.23
N LYS A 57 -12.89 -7.32 -15.30
CA LYS A 57 -12.75 -8.63 -14.68
C LYS A 57 -12.31 -8.46 -13.23
N TYR A 58 -13.06 -9.02 -12.29
CA TYR A 58 -12.71 -9.11 -10.87
C TYR A 58 -12.18 -10.51 -10.60
N ALA A 59 -11.00 -10.62 -10.02
CA ALA A 59 -10.36 -11.91 -9.81
C ALA A 59 -9.74 -12.06 -8.41
N ILE A 60 -9.73 -13.30 -7.93
CA ILE A 60 -8.95 -13.73 -6.76
C ILE A 60 -8.02 -14.83 -7.23
N HIS A 61 -6.73 -14.66 -6.97
CA HIS A 61 -5.70 -15.62 -7.31
C HIS A 61 -5.24 -16.43 -6.09
N ILE A 62 -4.49 -17.49 -6.32
CA ILE A 62 -4.09 -18.43 -5.26
C ILE A 62 -3.12 -17.78 -4.24
N ILE A 63 -2.18 -16.95 -4.69
CA ILE A 63 -1.16 -16.34 -3.84
C ILE A 63 -1.65 -14.97 -3.37
N LEU A 64 -2.29 -14.93 -2.20
CA LEU A 64 -2.91 -13.71 -1.63
C LEU A 64 -1.90 -12.76 -0.97
N LEU A 65 -0.71 -12.61 -1.55
CA LEU A 65 0.37 -11.73 -1.06
C LEU A 65 0.50 -10.47 -1.93
N GLY A 66 -0.61 -9.83 -2.25
CA GLY A 66 -0.63 -8.64 -3.08
C GLY A 66 -1.91 -8.51 -3.87
N GLY A 67 -1.94 -7.58 -4.82
CA GLY A 67 -3.04 -7.34 -5.74
C GLY A 67 -2.58 -6.44 -6.87
N TYR A 68 -3.48 -6.16 -7.80
CA TYR A 68 -3.22 -5.20 -8.87
C TYR A 68 -4.52 -4.70 -9.50
N VAL A 69 -4.42 -3.53 -10.08
CA VAL A 69 -5.42 -2.95 -10.98
C VAL A 69 -4.79 -2.83 -12.36
N ASP A 70 -5.25 -3.64 -13.32
CA ASP A 70 -4.79 -3.54 -14.70
C ASP A 70 -5.57 -2.43 -15.42
N LEU A 71 -4.87 -1.33 -15.71
CA LEU A 71 -5.41 -0.18 -16.45
C LEU A 71 -5.04 -0.29 -17.92
N GLU A 72 -6.03 -0.14 -18.80
CA GLU A 72 -5.80 -0.10 -20.24
C GLU A 72 -4.73 0.93 -20.59
N GLY A 73 -3.63 0.49 -21.18
CA GLY A 73 -2.55 1.38 -21.63
C GLY A 73 -1.60 1.86 -20.51
N GLU A 74 -1.54 1.21 -19.34
CA GLU A 74 -0.55 1.54 -18.30
C GLU A 74 0.81 0.94 -18.61
N GLU A 75 0.88 -0.35 -18.91
CA GLU A 75 2.14 -1.04 -19.22
C GLU A 75 2.60 -0.85 -20.66
N LYS A 76 1.67 -0.83 -21.60
CA LYS A 76 1.93 -0.63 -23.04
C LYS A 76 1.01 0.44 -23.57
N GLN A 77 1.56 1.34 -24.40
CA GLN A 77 0.73 2.37 -25.03
C GLN A 77 -0.45 1.73 -25.78
N SER A 78 -1.64 2.28 -25.55
CA SER A 78 -2.88 1.83 -26.16
C SER A 78 -3.64 3.02 -26.74
N ASP A 79 -4.16 2.83 -27.95
CA ASP A 79 -4.99 3.82 -28.63
C ASP A 79 -6.47 3.71 -28.28
N ALA A 80 -6.85 2.77 -27.42
CA ALA A 80 -8.22 2.57 -26.97
C ALA A 80 -8.80 3.81 -26.28
N GLU A 81 -10.10 3.98 -26.38
CA GLU A 81 -10.82 4.98 -25.61
C GLU A 81 -10.74 4.64 -24.12
N GLY A 82 -10.54 5.65 -23.26
CA GLY A 82 -10.32 5.43 -21.84
C GLY A 82 -8.95 4.85 -21.47
N SER A 83 -7.96 4.89 -22.40
CA SER A 83 -6.60 4.45 -22.10
C SER A 83 -5.90 5.37 -21.11
N PHE A 84 -5.19 4.78 -20.13
CA PHE A 84 -4.34 5.48 -19.19
C PHE A 84 -3.19 6.21 -19.89
N SER A 85 -2.64 5.65 -20.97
CA SER A 85 -1.56 6.31 -21.75
C SER A 85 -2.00 7.66 -22.31
N LYS A 86 -3.26 7.80 -22.73
CA LYS A 86 -3.85 9.06 -23.25
C LYS A 86 -4.38 10.00 -22.16
N ALA A 87 -4.41 9.56 -20.91
CA ALA A 87 -4.89 10.39 -19.81
C ALA A 87 -3.97 11.58 -19.57
N SER A 88 -4.55 12.72 -19.17
CA SER A 88 -3.76 13.89 -18.75
C SER A 88 -2.91 13.57 -17.52
N ILE A 89 -1.76 14.20 -17.38
CA ILE A 89 -0.83 13.98 -16.25
C ILE A 89 -1.53 14.15 -14.89
N PRO A 90 -2.40 15.15 -14.65
CA PRO A 90 -3.12 15.25 -13.38
C PRO A 90 -4.00 14.04 -13.08
N LYS A 91 -4.66 13.43 -14.08
CA LYS A 91 -5.45 12.20 -13.89
C LYS A 91 -4.55 11.01 -13.52
N LYS A 92 -3.41 10.84 -14.22
CA LYS A 92 -2.42 9.80 -13.91
C LYS A 92 -1.93 9.93 -12.47
N ILE A 93 -1.56 11.14 -12.06
CA ILE A 93 -1.11 11.42 -10.68
C ILE A 93 -2.23 11.15 -9.68
N ALA A 94 -3.47 11.58 -9.95
CA ALA A 94 -4.59 11.35 -9.04
C ALA A 94 -4.87 9.85 -8.82
N ILE A 95 -4.79 9.04 -9.89
CA ILE A 95 -4.96 7.59 -9.80
C ILE A 95 -3.86 6.96 -8.94
N LEU A 96 -2.59 7.33 -9.19
CA LEU A 96 -1.45 6.79 -8.45
C LEU A 96 -1.42 7.24 -6.99
N LEU A 97 -1.83 8.48 -6.69
CA LEU A 97 -1.96 8.95 -5.30
C LEU A 97 -3.04 8.19 -4.53
N ALA A 98 -4.07 7.70 -5.21
CA ALA A 98 -5.27 7.19 -4.56
C ALA A 98 -4.99 5.96 -3.67
N GLY A 99 -4.18 5.00 -4.13
CA GLY A 99 -3.86 3.79 -3.38
C GLY A 99 -3.24 4.11 -2.02
N GLY A 100 -2.13 4.85 -2.02
CA GLY A 100 -1.45 5.26 -0.80
C GLY A 100 -2.31 6.16 0.09
N THR A 101 -3.06 7.09 -0.50
CA THR A 101 -3.95 8.01 0.24
C THR A 101 -5.06 7.25 0.97
N VAL A 102 -5.71 6.28 0.32
CA VAL A 102 -6.80 5.50 0.95
C VAL A 102 -6.25 4.64 2.08
N ASN A 103 -5.05 4.06 1.94
CA ASN A 103 -4.40 3.34 3.04
C ASN A 103 -4.07 4.26 4.23
N ILE A 104 -3.60 5.48 3.97
CA ILE A 104 -3.35 6.48 5.03
C ILE A 104 -4.66 6.82 5.74
N LEU A 105 -5.73 7.14 4.98
CA LEU A 105 -7.03 7.46 5.56
C LEU A 105 -7.60 6.29 6.38
N PHE A 106 -7.50 5.08 5.88
CA PHE A 106 -7.95 3.88 6.60
C PHE A 106 -7.19 3.67 7.90
N GLY A 107 -5.86 3.78 7.87
CA GLY A 107 -5.02 3.67 9.05
C GLY A 107 -5.31 4.76 10.09
N VAL A 108 -5.48 6.01 9.64
CA VAL A 108 -5.89 7.15 10.50
C VAL A 108 -7.24 6.89 11.16
N LEU A 109 -8.23 6.43 10.38
CA LEU A 109 -9.59 6.16 10.89
C LEU A 109 -9.58 5.06 11.95
N ILE A 110 -8.83 3.96 11.72
CA ILE A 110 -8.71 2.89 12.73
C ILE A 110 -8.02 3.42 13.97
N TYR A 111 -6.86 4.06 13.84
CA TYR A 111 -6.08 4.51 14.98
C TYR A 111 -6.83 5.55 15.82
N PHE A 112 -7.42 6.53 15.16
CA PHE A 112 -8.25 7.56 15.79
C PHE A 112 -9.48 6.94 16.49
N GLY A 113 -10.18 6.03 15.81
CA GLY A 113 -11.34 5.34 16.37
C GLY A 113 -10.99 4.49 17.59
N LEU A 114 -9.85 3.80 17.57
CA LEU A 114 -9.37 3.03 18.71
C LEU A 114 -9.03 3.91 19.90
N LEU A 115 -8.41 5.06 19.70
CA LEU A 115 -8.11 6.00 20.78
C LEU A 115 -9.40 6.53 21.42
N ILE A 116 -10.43 6.85 20.62
CA ILE A 116 -11.73 7.25 21.13
C ILE A 116 -12.38 6.11 21.93
N TYR A 117 -12.26 4.88 21.50
CA TYR A 117 -12.82 3.70 22.16
C TYR A 117 -12.09 3.39 23.48
N ILE A 118 -10.75 3.38 23.48
CA ILE A 118 -9.94 2.99 24.65
C ILE A 118 -10.11 3.98 25.81
N TYR A 119 -10.28 5.27 25.51
CA TYR A 119 -10.42 6.32 26.53
C TYR A 119 -11.89 6.68 26.82
N GLU A 120 -12.77 5.66 26.88
CA GLU A 120 -14.21 5.86 27.11
C GLU A 120 -14.57 6.51 28.44
N ASP A 121 -13.72 6.40 29.46
CA ASP A 121 -13.90 6.99 30.77
C ASP A 121 -13.63 8.51 30.83
N VAL A 122 -13.09 9.09 29.78
CA VAL A 122 -12.73 10.52 29.69
C VAL A 122 -13.85 11.30 28.98
N ASN A 123 -14.00 12.60 29.34
CA ASN A 123 -14.93 13.51 28.67
C ASN A 123 -14.72 13.47 27.12
N ILE A 124 -15.82 13.51 26.37
CA ILE A 124 -15.79 13.37 24.90
C ILE A 124 -14.87 14.40 24.21
N ILE A 125 -14.82 15.65 24.72
CA ILE A 125 -14.00 16.72 24.14
C ILE A 125 -12.51 16.39 24.37
N GLU A 126 -12.14 16.01 25.59
CA GLU A 126 -10.77 15.62 25.94
C GLU A 126 -10.35 14.37 25.17
N ARG A 127 -11.25 13.39 24.98
CA ARG A 127 -11.05 12.18 24.20
C ARG A 127 -10.75 12.50 22.72
N LEU A 128 -11.52 13.40 22.14
CA LEU A 128 -11.30 13.85 20.75
C LEU A 128 -9.96 14.60 20.59
N GLN A 129 -9.63 15.49 21.53
CA GLN A 129 -8.37 16.22 21.53
C GLN A 129 -7.17 15.26 21.67
N PHE A 130 -7.26 14.30 22.58
CA PHE A 130 -6.26 13.28 22.81
C PHE A 130 -6.07 12.41 21.56
N ALA A 131 -7.17 11.92 20.97
CA ALA A 131 -7.12 11.12 19.75
C ALA A 131 -6.49 11.89 18.59
N LEU A 132 -6.87 13.16 18.40
CA LEU A 132 -6.31 14.00 17.35
C LEU A 132 -4.80 14.25 17.53
N SER A 133 -4.38 14.62 18.75
CA SER A 133 -2.98 14.88 19.08
C SER A 133 -2.11 13.64 18.88
N ASN A 134 -2.57 12.48 19.39
CA ASN A 134 -1.82 11.23 19.30
C ASN A 134 -1.76 10.69 17.85
N THR A 135 -2.85 10.81 17.10
CA THR A 135 -2.85 10.43 15.67
C THR A 135 -1.88 11.31 14.88
N GLY A 136 -1.88 12.62 15.12
CA GLY A 136 -0.92 13.53 14.52
C GLY A 136 0.53 13.19 14.89
N GLY A 137 0.80 12.98 16.17
CA GLY A 137 2.11 12.56 16.68
C GLY A 137 2.58 11.23 16.08
N PHE A 138 1.67 10.27 15.91
CA PHE A 138 1.98 8.99 15.27
C PHE A 138 2.36 9.14 13.80
N ILE A 139 1.63 9.95 13.03
CA ILE A 139 1.98 10.25 11.63
C ILE A 139 3.38 10.89 11.56
N VAL A 140 3.66 11.88 12.42
CA VAL A 140 4.98 12.53 12.49
C VAL A 140 6.08 11.52 12.81
N SER A 141 5.81 10.56 13.71
CA SER A 141 6.78 9.52 14.07
C SER A 141 7.15 8.62 12.89
N ILE A 142 6.21 8.28 12.01
CA ILE A 142 6.49 7.50 10.79
C ILE A 142 7.43 8.27 9.86
N PHE A 143 7.16 9.56 9.61
CA PHE A 143 8.05 10.39 8.78
C PHE A 143 9.43 10.58 9.42
N THR A 144 9.48 10.69 10.75
CA THR A 144 10.76 10.80 11.49
C THR A 144 11.56 9.51 11.36
N GLY A 145 10.95 8.35 11.59
CA GLY A 145 11.60 7.05 11.43
C GLY A 145 12.11 6.83 10.01
N LEU A 146 11.33 7.22 8.99
CA LEU A 146 11.76 7.15 7.60
C LEU A 146 12.96 8.07 7.32
N LYS A 147 12.94 9.30 7.82
CA LYS A 147 14.08 10.23 7.73
C LYS A 147 15.33 9.65 8.41
N GLU A 148 15.18 9.07 9.59
CA GLU A 148 16.31 8.46 10.32
C GLU A 148 16.89 7.25 9.58
N LEU A 149 16.03 6.43 8.95
CA LEU A 149 16.46 5.34 8.07
C LEU A 149 17.26 5.87 6.87
N LEU A 150 16.73 6.88 6.16
CA LEU A 150 17.37 7.48 4.99
C LEU A 150 18.69 8.20 5.33
N THR A 151 18.79 8.74 6.54
CA THR A 151 20.02 9.40 7.02
C THR A 151 21.03 8.45 7.68
N GLY A 152 20.69 7.15 7.75
CA GLY A 152 21.56 6.13 8.36
C GLY A 152 21.65 6.19 9.88
N LYS A 153 20.83 7.00 10.56
CA LYS A 153 20.72 7.04 12.02
C LYS A 153 20.11 5.78 12.60
N VAL A 154 19.17 5.20 11.86
CA VAL A 154 18.52 3.92 12.14
C VAL A 154 18.98 2.92 11.09
N GLY A 155 19.48 1.78 11.53
CA GLY A 155 19.94 0.72 10.63
C GLY A 155 18.80 -0.09 10.04
N VAL A 156 19.01 -0.66 8.85
CA VAL A 156 18.08 -1.59 8.19
C VAL A 156 17.73 -2.78 9.10
N ASN A 157 18.60 -3.11 10.06
CA ASN A 157 18.35 -4.12 11.08
C ASN A 157 17.18 -3.80 12.03
N GLN A 158 16.62 -2.60 12.03
CA GLN A 158 15.42 -2.25 12.79
C GLN A 158 14.13 -2.34 11.96
N MET A 159 14.24 -2.56 10.67
CA MET A 159 13.08 -2.79 9.81
C MET A 159 12.44 -4.16 10.11
N THR A 160 11.14 -4.24 9.87
CA THR A 160 10.34 -5.44 10.03
C THR A 160 9.78 -5.83 8.68
N GLY A 161 10.05 -7.06 8.23
CA GLY A 161 9.53 -7.61 6.99
C GLY A 161 8.28 -8.46 7.19
N ILE A 162 7.93 -9.23 6.16
CA ILE A 162 6.71 -10.06 6.16
C ILE A 162 6.73 -11.10 7.30
N VAL A 163 7.89 -11.69 7.59
CA VAL A 163 8.04 -12.69 8.65
C VAL A 163 7.87 -12.08 10.03
N GLY A 164 8.48 -10.90 10.26
CA GLY A 164 8.32 -10.15 11.51
C GLY A 164 6.88 -9.66 11.72
N ILE A 165 6.22 -9.12 10.69
CA ILE A 165 4.80 -8.75 10.74
C ILE A 165 3.95 -9.99 11.06
N SER A 166 4.20 -11.12 10.42
CA SER A 166 3.48 -12.38 10.70
C SER A 166 3.64 -12.82 12.17
N ASN A 167 4.85 -12.71 12.72
CA ASN A 167 5.10 -12.99 14.12
C ASN A 167 4.37 -12.03 15.06
N MET A 168 4.30 -10.73 14.72
CA MET A 168 3.51 -9.75 15.46
C MET A 168 2.02 -10.13 15.45
N VAL A 169 1.47 -10.50 14.30
CA VAL A 169 0.06 -10.93 14.16
C VAL A 169 -0.23 -12.17 15.02
N VAL A 170 0.68 -13.16 15.02
CA VAL A 170 0.54 -14.38 15.82
C VAL A 170 0.54 -14.08 17.33
N LYS A 171 1.42 -13.19 17.78
CA LYS A 171 1.53 -12.77 19.18
C LYS A 171 0.41 -11.82 19.63
N THR A 172 -0.30 -11.21 18.68
CA THR A 172 -1.37 -10.26 18.97
C THR A 172 -2.62 -10.97 19.48
N SER A 173 -3.08 -10.63 20.68
CA SER A 173 -4.31 -11.08 21.29
C SER A 173 -5.36 -9.96 21.37
N GLY A 174 -6.62 -10.34 21.16
CA GLY A 174 -7.74 -9.41 21.20
C GLY A 174 -7.90 -8.56 19.93
N ILE A 175 -9.14 -8.15 19.67
CA ILE A 175 -9.51 -7.42 18.45
C ILE A 175 -8.91 -6.01 18.43
N VAL A 176 -8.81 -5.34 19.57
CA VAL A 176 -8.28 -3.97 19.69
C VAL A 176 -6.82 -3.92 19.24
N ASN A 177 -5.98 -4.83 19.74
CA ASN A 177 -4.57 -4.89 19.37
C ASN A 177 -4.38 -5.30 17.89
N TYR A 178 -5.25 -6.18 17.38
CA TYR A 178 -5.23 -6.58 15.98
C TYR A 178 -5.59 -5.41 15.04
N LEU A 179 -6.62 -4.65 15.38
CA LEU A 179 -6.98 -3.44 14.63
C LEU A 179 -5.91 -2.36 14.75
N TYR A 180 -5.30 -2.20 15.92
CA TYR A 180 -4.16 -1.29 16.08
C TYR A 180 -3.02 -1.64 15.13
N LEU A 181 -2.61 -2.91 15.11
CA LEU A 181 -1.57 -3.39 14.20
C LEU A 181 -1.95 -3.17 12.72
N MET A 182 -3.22 -3.44 12.36
CA MET A 182 -3.74 -3.19 11.01
C MET A 182 -3.65 -1.71 10.63
N GLY A 183 -4.03 -0.81 11.54
CA GLY A 183 -3.95 0.65 11.34
C GLY A 183 -2.51 1.12 11.14
N VAL A 184 -1.57 0.65 11.99
CA VAL A 184 -0.14 0.97 11.90
C VAL A 184 0.45 0.53 10.55
N ILE A 185 0.18 -0.71 10.14
CA ILE A 185 0.71 -1.25 8.87
C ILE A 185 0.07 -0.52 7.68
N SER A 186 -1.24 -0.20 7.76
CA SER A 186 -1.92 0.56 6.69
C SER A 186 -1.30 1.95 6.48
N LEU A 187 -1.06 2.69 7.57
CA LEU A 187 -0.38 3.99 7.52
C LEU A 187 1.01 3.88 6.92
N SER A 188 1.80 2.91 7.41
CA SER A 188 3.16 2.68 6.93
C SER A 188 3.17 2.31 5.44
N LEU A 189 2.28 1.43 5.00
CA LEU A 189 2.14 1.00 3.61
C LEU A 189 1.76 2.18 2.71
N GLY A 190 0.77 2.99 3.12
CA GLY A 190 0.33 4.16 2.36
C GLY A 190 1.44 5.20 2.19
N ILE A 191 2.15 5.53 3.27
CA ILE A 191 3.27 6.49 3.24
C ILE A 191 4.43 5.94 2.40
N THR A 192 4.79 4.67 2.58
CA THR A 192 5.90 4.04 1.84
C THR A 192 5.60 4.01 0.35
N ASN A 193 4.38 3.67 -0.07
CA ASN A 193 4.01 3.65 -1.49
C ASN A 193 4.04 5.03 -2.15
N LEU A 194 3.92 6.11 -1.39
CA LEU A 194 4.03 7.48 -1.89
C LEU A 194 5.46 8.02 -1.93
N LEU A 195 6.46 7.24 -1.51
CA LEU A 195 7.86 7.63 -1.63
C LEU A 195 8.28 7.76 -3.10
N PRO A 196 9.11 8.76 -3.43
CA PRO A 196 9.58 8.99 -4.80
C PRO A 196 10.65 7.97 -5.20
N PHE A 197 10.33 6.69 -5.10
CA PHE A 197 11.24 5.59 -5.41
C PHE A 197 10.57 4.56 -6.34
N PRO A 198 11.12 4.29 -7.53
CA PRO A 198 10.60 3.22 -8.39
C PRO A 198 10.82 1.84 -7.74
N PRO A 199 9.86 0.92 -7.85
CA PRO A 199 8.64 0.92 -8.66
C PRO A 199 7.37 1.38 -7.92
N LEU A 200 7.51 2.04 -6.74
CA LEU A 200 6.38 2.50 -5.95
C LEU A 200 5.55 3.56 -6.71
N ASP A 201 4.30 3.76 -6.30
CA ASP A 201 3.41 4.75 -6.91
C ASP A 201 4.01 6.15 -6.90
N GLY A 202 4.62 6.56 -5.76
CA GLY A 202 5.32 7.83 -5.64
C GLY A 202 6.49 8.00 -6.63
N GLY A 203 7.16 6.90 -6.99
CA GLY A 203 8.17 6.90 -8.04
C GLY A 203 7.58 7.15 -9.41
N LYS A 204 6.45 6.50 -9.76
CA LYS A 204 5.73 6.77 -11.01
C LYS A 204 5.21 8.22 -11.04
N ILE A 205 4.68 8.73 -9.93
CA ILE A 205 4.23 10.13 -9.80
C ILE A 205 5.39 11.09 -10.09
N LEU A 206 6.57 10.86 -9.51
CA LEU A 206 7.75 11.67 -9.76
C LEU A 206 8.11 11.72 -11.25
N LEU A 207 8.07 10.57 -11.93
CA LEU A 207 8.34 10.51 -13.38
C LEU A 207 7.32 11.34 -14.17
N TYR A 208 6.03 11.27 -13.86
CA TYR A 208 5.01 12.12 -14.53
C TYR A 208 5.16 13.60 -14.22
N ILE A 209 5.61 13.97 -13.01
CA ILE A 209 5.94 15.37 -12.70
C ILE A 209 7.13 15.86 -13.56
N ILE A 210 8.16 15.02 -13.72
CA ILE A 210 9.32 15.35 -14.59
C ILE A 210 8.86 15.50 -16.04
N GLU A 211 7.98 14.65 -16.56
CA GLU A 211 7.41 14.78 -17.90
C GLU A 211 6.63 16.09 -18.07
N ALA A 212 5.81 16.45 -17.06
CA ALA A 212 5.06 17.69 -17.06
C ALA A 212 5.97 18.93 -17.15
N ILE A 213 7.04 18.97 -16.35
CA ILE A 213 8.02 20.08 -16.34
C ILE A 213 8.77 20.14 -17.66
N ARG A 214 9.21 19.01 -18.18
CA ARG A 214 9.95 18.91 -19.45
C ARG A 214 9.07 19.08 -20.68
N ARG A 215 7.76 18.99 -20.55
CA ARG A 215 6.77 18.96 -21.64
C ARG A 215 7.08 17.92 -22.72
N LYS A 216 7.72 16.84 -22.33
CA LYS A 216 8.12 15.71 -23.20
C LYS A 216 8.03 14.43 -22.41
N THR A 217 7.54 13.37 -23.05
CA THR A 217 7.53 12.02 -22.48
C THR A 217 8.95 11.53 -22.25
N LEU A 218 9.15 10.74 -21.20
CA LEU A 218 10.40 10.04 -20.95
C LEU A 218 10.53 8.85 -21.91
N ASN A 219 11.76 8.47 -22.18
CA ASN A 219 12.04 7.27 -22.97
C ASN A 219 11.54 6.02 -22.23
N GLU A 220 10.67 5.24 -22.85
CA GLU A 220 10.08 4.02 -22.26
C GLU A 220 11.14 3.04 -21.78
N THR A 221 12.20 2.84 -22.58
CA THR A 221 13.30 1.95 -22.20
C THR A 221 14.01 2.43 -20.93
N PHE A 222 14.18 3.75 -20.76
CA PHE A 222 14.75 4.32 -19.55
C PHE A 222 13.84 4.10 -18.34
N VAL A 223 12.55 4.38 -18.48
CA VAL A 223 11.54 4.19 -17.41
C VAL A 223 11.49 2.72 -16.98
N THR A 224 11.42 1.80 -17.95
CA THR A 224 11.40 0.35 -17.66
C THR A 224 12.67 -0.10 -16.94
N LYS A 225 13.86 0.33 -17.41
CA LYS A 225 15.12 -0.01 -16.72
C LYS A 225 15.16 0.50 -15.28
N LEU A 226 14.67 1.72 -15.07
CA LEU A 226 14.61 2.33 -13.72
C LEU A 226 13.66 1.56 -12.80
N GLN A 227 12.49 1.15 -13.32
CA GLN A 227 11.52 0.35 -12.57
C GLN A 227 12.09 -1.04 -12.23
N VAL A 228 12.71 -1.73 -13.20
CA VAL A 228 13.35 -3.04 -12.99
C VAL A 228 14.47 -2.93 -11.97
N PHE A 229 15.31 -1.90 -12.05
CA PHE A 229 16.37 -1.66 -11.07
C PHE A 229 15.80 -1.47 -9.66
N GLY A 230 14.81 -0.58 -9.50
CA GLY A 230 14.17 -0.33 -8.21
C GLY A 230 13.47 -1.57 -7.65
N PHE A 231 12.77 -2.32 -8.49
CA PHE A 231 12.12 -3.58 -8.11
C PHE A 231 13.14 -4.62 -7.62
N THR A 232 14.24 -4.79 -8.36
CA THR A 232 15.33 -5.71 -7.97
C THR A 232 15.91 -5.31 -6.60
N LEU A 233 16.14 -4.02 -6.37
CA LEU A 233 16.65 -3.52 -5.10
C LEU A 233 15.68 -3.79 -3.95
N LEU A 234 14.36 -3.59 -4.16
CA LEU A 234 13.34 -3.90 -3.15
C LEU A 234 13.27 -5.40 -2.85
N ILE A 235 13.42 -6.28 -3.86
CA ILE A 235 13.47 -7.73 -3.64
C ILE A 235 14.70 -8.10 -2.79
N VAL A 236 15.88 -7.60 -3.14
CA VAL A 236 17.11 -7.87 -2.37
C VAL A 236 16.97 -7.39 -0.93
N LEU A 237 16.44 -6.17 -0.74
CA LEU A 237 16.17 -5.62 0.59
C LEU A 237 15.16 -6.47 1.36
N SER A 238 14.08 -6.91 0.72
CA SER A 238 13.04 -7.76 1.33
C SER A 238 13.60 -9.12 1.77
N ILE A 239 14.46 -9.74 0.96
CA ILE A 239 15.15 -10.98 1.30
C ILE A 239 16.07 -10.75 2.51
N TYR A 240 16.84 -9.66 2.51
CA TYR A 240 17.74 -9.33 3.62
C TYR A 240 16.98 -9.08 4.93
N ILE A 241 15.88 -8.31 4.89
CA ILE A 241 15.04 -8.05 6.06
C ILE A 241 14.39 -9.36 6.54
N THR A 242 13.92 -10.21 5.63
CA THR A 242 13.35 -11.52 5.96
C THR A 242 14.39 -12.41 6.68
N TYR A 243 15.64 -12.41 6.22
CA TYR A 243 16.73 -13.10 6.90
C TYR A 243 16.94 -12.56 8.32
N LEU A 244 16.95 -11.22 8.49
CA LEU A 244 17.05 -10.61 9.82
C LEU A 244 15.85 -10.93 10.71
N ASP A 245 14.64 -10.96 10.17
CA ASP A 245 13.43 -11.35 10.92
C ASP A 245 13.56 -12.78 11.47
N ILE A 246 14.04 -13.72 10.65
CA ILE A 246 14.23 -15.12 11.07
C ILE A 246 15.26 -15.23 12.20
N LEU A 247 16.31 -14.41 12.18
CA LEU A 247 17.33 -14.41 13.23
C LEU A 247 16.83 -13.83 14.57
N ARG A 248 15.71 -13.08 14.57
CA ARG A 248 15.13 -12.43 15.76
C ARG A 248 14.00 -13.23 16.40
N ILE A 249 13.48 -14.28 15.73
CA ILE A 249 12.41 -15.15 16.22
C ILE A 249 12.97 -16.26 17.06
#